data_17ed852797c8b7741a0c05d5c7338f1c
#
_entry.id   17ed852797c8b7741a0c05d5c7338f1c
#
_cell.length_a   1.000
_cell.length_b   1.000
_cell.length_c   1.000
_cell.angle_alpha   90.00
_cell.angle_beta   90.00
_cell.angle_gamma   90.00
#
_symmetry.space_group_name_H-M   'P 1'
#
loop_
_entity.id
_entity.type
_entity.pdbx_description
1 polymer ?
#
loop_
_entity_poly.entity_id
_entity_poly.type
_entity_poly.pdbx_seq_one_letter_code
_entity_poly.pdbx_strand_id
1 'polypeptide(L)' 'MELTKQDKKNMQERTRKLSFRITEEAREYSRLYEKTYYEEVIKVCQRNIEIIDSLHEQTMKMSEDDKA' A
#
# COMPACT_ATOMS: atom_id res chain seq x y z
N MET A 1 -18.46 -1.38 -3.97
CA MET A 1 -17.97 -2.65 -4.49
C MET A 1 -17.18 -3.38 -3.41
N GLU A 2 -17.69 -4.52 -2.99
CA GLU A 2 -17.01 -5.29 -1.94
C GLU A 2 -15.95 -6.20 -2.53
N LEU A 3 -14.87 -6.38 -1.80
CA LEU A 3 -13.80 -7.28 -2.17
C LEU A 3 -14.27 -8.74 -2.04
N THR A 4 -14.20 -9.49 -3.12
CA THR A 4 -14.54 -10.92 -3.08
C THR A 4 -13.40 -11.72 -2.43
N LYS A 5 -13.68 -12.97 -2.05
CA LYS A 5 -12.65 -13.88 -1.53
C LYS A 5 -11.56 -14.12 -2.55
N GLN A 6 -11.92 -14.19 -3.83
CA GLN A 6 -10.97 -14.39 -4.92
C GLN A 6 -10.06 -13.16 -5.07
N ASP A 7 -10.61 -11.96 -4.96
CA ASP A 7 -9.84 -10.73 -5.01
C ASP A 7 -8.81 -10.66 -3.88
N LYS A 8 -9.22 -11.01 -2.66
CA LYS A 8 -8.30 -11.07 -1.51
C LYS A 8 -7.17 -12.07 -1.74
N LYS A 9 -7.50 -13.24 -2.27
CA LYS A 9 -6.52 -14.28 -2.57
C LYS A 9 -5.52 -13.80 -3.61
N ASN A 10 -6.01 -13.14 -4.67
CA ASN A 10 -5.16 -12.56 -5.71
C ASN A 10 -4.23 -11.48 -5.16
N MET A 11 -4.74 -10.62 -4.28
CA MET A 11 -3.93 -9.61 -3.61
C MET A 11 -2.83 -10.22 -2.76
N GLN A 12 -3.15 -11.28 -2.01
CA GLN A 12 -2.17 -12.00 -1.18
C GLN A 12 -1.06 -12.62 -2.03
N GLU A 13 -1.40 -13.24 -3.14
CA GLU A 13 -0.43 -13.82 -4.07
C GLU A 13 0.49 -12.76 -4.67
N ARG A 14 -0.09 -11.64 -5.11
CA ARG A 14 0.67 -10.51 -5.65
C ARG A 14 1.59 -9.89 -4.62
N THR A 15 1.09 -9.74 -3.39
CA THR A 15 1.88 -9.22 -2.28
C THR A 15 3.05 -10.14 -1.96
N ARG A 16 2.84 -11.44 -2.02
CA ARG A 16 3.91 -12.44 -1.82
C ARG A 16 5.01 -12.29 -2.87
N LYS A 17 4.63 -12.16 -4.14
CA LYS A 17 5.59 -11.94 -5.24
C LYS A 17 6.35 -10.63 -5.06
N LEU A 18 5.64 -9.58 -4.66
CA LEU A 18 6.25 -8.28 -4.38
C LEU A 18 7.23 -8.38 -3.22
N SER A 19 6.90 -9.16 -2.19
CA SER A 19 7.79 -9.40 -1.04
C SER A 19 9.12 -10.01 -1.47
N PHE A 20 9.10 -10.96 -2.41
CA PHE A 20 10.33 -11.54 -2.96
C PHE A 20 11.18 -10.49 -3.68
N ARG A 21 10.55 -9.63 -4.48
CA ARG A 21 11.25 -8.55 -5.19
C ARG A 21 11.89 -7.56 -4.23
N ILE A 22 11.14 -7.14 -3.24
CA ILE A 22 11.63 -6.20 -2.22
C ILE A 22 12.82 -6.81 -1.47
N THR A 23 12.73 -8.08 -1.14
CA THR A 23 13.81 -8.80 -0.46
C THR A 23 15.07 -8.88 -1.33
N GLU A 24 14.92 -9.16 -2.62
CA GLU A 24 16.05 -9.19 -3.54
C GLU A 24 16.72 -7.83 -3.68
N GLU A 25 15.92 -6.77 -3.82
CA GLU A 25 16.43 -5.40 -3.91
C GLU A 25 17.13 -4.98 -2.61
N ALA A 26 16.55 -5.33 -1.47
CA ALA A 26 17.16 -5.04 -0.17
C ALA A 26 18.51 -5.72 0.00
N ARG A 27 18.68 -6.93 -0.54
CA ARG A 27 19.93 -7.69 -0.45
C ARG A 27 21.06 -7.10 -1.29
N GLU A 28 20.76 -6.25 -2.27
CA GLU A 28 21.79 -5.52 -3.02
C GLU A 28 22.53 -4.53 -2.14
N TYR A 29 21.89 -4.08 -1.07
CA TYR A 29 22.54 -3.25 -0.06
C TYR A 29 23.19 -4.13 0.99
N SER A 30 24.23 -3.62 1.68
CA SER A 30 24.81 -4.35 2.79
C SER A 30 23.77 -4.52 3.91
N ARG A 31 23.95 -5.51 4.79
CA ARG A 31 23.04 -5.75 5.90
C ARG A 31 22.75 -4.49 6.74
N LEU A 32 23.70 -3.58 6.77
CA LEU A 32 23.56 -2.32 7.49
C LEU A 32 22.46 -1.45 6.89
N TYR A 33 22.28 -1.47 5.57
CA TYR A 33 21.32 -0.63 4.86
C TYR A 33 20.05 -1.35 4.46
N GLU A 34 20.01 -2.66 4.59
CA GLU A 34 18.83 -3.48 4.28
C GLU A 34 17.61 -3.02 5.07
N LYS A 35 17.79 -2.79 6.37
CA LYS A 35 16.74 -2.28 7.25
C LYS A 35 16.25 -0.90 6.81
N THR A 36 17.17 -0.02 6.44
CA THR A 36 16.86 1.32 5.96
C THR A 36 16.01 1.27 4.70
N TYR A 37 16.33 0.35 3.79
CA TYR A 37 15.55 0.15 2.58
C TYR A 37 14.10 -0.22 2.91
N TYR A 38 13.90 -1.17 3.82
CA TYR A 38 12.55 -1.55 4.25
C TYR A 38 11.80 -0.39 4.91
N GLU A 39 12.47 0.41 5.71
CA GLU A 39 11.88 1.59 6.35
C GLU A 39 11.41 2.61 5.32
N GLU A 40 12.17 2.83 4.26
CA GLU A 40 11.80 3.73 3.17
C GLU A 40 10.59 3.20 2.39
N VAL A 41 10.52 1.89 2.14
CA VAL A 41 9.36 1.26 1.50
C VAL A 41 8.11 1.45 2.35
N ILE A 42 8.22 1.29 3.67
CA ILE A 42 7.11 1.50 4.60
C ILE A 42 6.61 2.94 4.53
N LYS A 43 7.50 3.93 4.50
CA LYS A 43 7.15 5.35 4.40
C LYS A 43 6.36 5.63 3.11
N VAL A 44 6.79 5.08 1.99
CA VAL A 44 6.11 5.25 0.71
C VAL A 44 4.71 4.65 0.77
N CYS A 45 4.58 3.45 1.31
CA CYS A 45 3.29 2.78 1.47
C CYS A 45 2.35 3.57 2.38
N GLN A 46 2.87 4.07 3.49
CA GLN A 46 2.09 4.84 4.45
C GLN A 46 1.59 6.16 3.85
N ARG A 47 2.43 6.84 3.09
CA ARG A 47 2.06 8.05 2.37
C ARG A 47 0.95 7.78 1.36
N ASN A 48 1.04 6.68 0.63
CA ASN A 48 0.02 6.29 -0.34
C ASN A 48 -1.32 6.03 0.34
N ILE A 49 -1.31 5.38 1.50
CA ILE A 49 -2.51 5.12 2.28
C ILE A 49 -3.15 6.44 2.73
N GLU A 50 -2.37 7.39 3.22
CA GLU A 50 -2.84 8.71 3.64
C GLU A 50 -3.50 9.47 2.48
N ILE A 51 -2.90 9.41 1.30
CA ILE A 51 -3.46 10.05 0.10
C ILE A 51 -4.81 9.43 -0.26
N ILE A 52 -4.90 8.10 -0.23
CA ILE A 52 -6.15 7.38 -0.52
C ILE A 52 -7.24 7.75 0.48
N ASP A 53 -6.90 7.79 1.77
CA ASP A 53 -7.83 8.15 2.83
C ASP A 53 -8.35 9.58 2.67
N SER A 54 -7.47 10.52 2.33
CA SER A 54 -7.85 11.92 2.07
C SER A 54 -8.81 12.03 0.88
N LEU A 55 -8.53 11.32 -0.20
CA LEU A 55 -9.39 11.30 -1.38
C LEU A 55 -10.76 10.70 -1.05
N HIS A 56 -10.78 9.67 -0.24
CA HIS A 56 -12.01 9.01 0.18
C HIS A 56 -12.87 9.94 1.04
N GLU A 57 -12.28 10.67 1.98
CA GLU A 57 -12.96 11.67 2.78
C GLU A 57 -13.56 12.80 1.92
N GLN A 58 -12.83 13.31 0.95
CA GLN A 58 -13.31 14.33 0.03
C GLN A 58 -14.50 13.84 -0.78
N THR A 59 -14.46 12.61 -1.24
CA THR A 59 -15.58 11.99 -1.98
C THR A 59 -16.80 11.86 -1.10
N MET A 60 -16.65 11.47 0.16
CA MET A 60 -17.76 11.38 1.11
C MET A 60 -18.37 12.74 1.43
N LYS A 61 -17.54 13.77 1.62
CA LYS A 61 -18.00 15.14 1.85
C LYS A 61 -18.79 15.68 0.66
N MET A 62 -18.35 15.42 -0.55
CA MET A 62 -19.06 15.80 -1.76
C MET A 62 -20.43 15.14 -1.83
N SER A 63 -20.53 13.88 -1.47
CA SER A 63 -21.81 13.16 -1.43
C SER A 63 -22.78 13.73 -0.38
N GLU A 64 -22.27 14.17 0.76
CA GLU A 64 -23.07 14.80 1.81
C GLU A 64 -23.57 16.18 1.37
N ASP A 65 -22.76 16.97 0.71
CA ASP A 65 -23.12 18.28 0.17
C ASP A 65 -24.20 18.17 -0.90
N ASP A 66 -24.15 17.13 -1.71
CA ASP A 66 -25.17 16.86 -2.74
C ASP A 66 -26.52 16.47 -2.12
N LYS A 67 -26.56 15.96 -0.92
CA LYS A 67 -27.78 15.60 -0.21
C LYS A 67 -28.41 16.77 0.54
N ALA A 68 -27.69 17.81 0.71
CA ALA A 68 -28.19 19.04 1.32
C ALA A 68 -28.94 19.89 0.31
#